data_550c377a115a1662934793540d5b6833
#
_entry.id   550c377a115a1662934793540d5b6833
#
_cell.length_a   1.000
_cell.length_b   1.000
_cell.length_c   1.000
_cell.angle_alpha   90.00
_cell.angle_beta   90.00
_cell.angle_gamma   90.00
#
_symmetry.space_group_name_H-M   'P 1'
#
loop_
_entity.id
_entity.type
_entity.pdbx_description
1 polymer ?
#
loop_
_entity_poly.entity_id
_entity_poly.type
_entity_poly.pdbx_seq_one_letter_code
_entity_poly.pdbx_strand_id
1 'polypeptide(L)'
;GNDPKVRLAMANASLMAGVAFSNSMVGVVHGLGHATGAVAHIPHGLAMSIFLPHGLKYNLKKRKDLIGQLLLPLAGEDFYLNTPKEERAQKTIEKAIEMKKAMNDACGLPGTLKEAKVDYDQLENIANTALGDGTLLVNPEALEFSDAMKLLDDAYENY
;
A
#
# COMPACT_ATOMS: atom_id res chain seq x y z
N GLY A 1 -8.45 -20.81 -4.30
CA GLY A 1 -8.82 -21.09 -2.91
C GLY A 1 -8.89 -22.58 -2.56
N ASN A 2 -8.83 -23.50 -3.55
CA ASN A 2 -9.02 -24.93 -3.32
C ASN A 2 -7.70 -25.72 -3.13
N ASP A 3 -6.55 -25.11 -3.38
CA ASP A 3 -5.25 -25.74 -3.16
C ASP A 3 -4.80 -25.57 -1.70
N PRO A 4 -4.69 -26.68 -0.90
CA PRO A 4 -4.29 -26.60 0.51
C PRO A 4 -2.87 -26.03 0.72
N LYS A 5 -1.94 -26.26 -0.23
CA LYS A 5 -0.57 -25.76 -0.14
C LYS A 5 -0.55 -24.24 -0.29
N VAL A 6 -1.29 -23.71 -1.25
CA VAL A 6 -1.41 -22.25 -1.45
C VAL A 6 -2.10 -21.61 -0.25
N ARG A 7 -3.15 -22.23 0.30
CA ARG A 7 -3.82 -21.74 1.51
C ARG A 7 -2.89 -21.69 2.71
N LEU A 8 -2.08 -22.73 2.92
CA LEU A 8 -1.09 -22.76 3.99
C LEU A 8 -0.02 -21.70 3.81
N ALA A 9 0.48 -21.49 2.59
CA ALA A 9 1.44 -20.46 2.28
C ALA A 9 0.87 -19.05 2.58
N MET A 10 -0.38 -18.79 2.20
CA MET A 10 -1.06 -17.53 2.51
C MET A 10 -1.30 -17.34 4.02
N ALA A 11 -1.66 -18.39 4.75
CA ALA A 11 -1.82 -18.32 6.20
C ALA A 11 -0.48 -18.00 6.90
N ASN A 12 0.62 -18.63 6.46
CA ASN A 12 1.95 -18.33 6.97
C ASN A 12 2.38 -16.89 6.65
N ALA A 13 2.14 -16.41 5.42
CA ALA A 13 2.44 -15.04 5.04
C ALA A 13 1.65 -14.03 5.89
N SER A 14 0.38 -14.29 6.13
CA SER A 14 -0.46 -13.46 7.00
C SER A 14 0.05 -13.43 8.45
N LEU A 15 0.45 -14.59 9.01
CA LEU A 15 1.05 -14.68 10.34
C LEU A 15 2.35 -13.89 10.41
N MET A 16 3.24 -14.05 9.43
CA MET A 16 4.52 -13.33 9.38
C MET A 16 4.30 -11.82 9.29
N ALA A 17 3.35 -11.36 8.47
CA ALA A 17 2.96 -9.96 8.39
C ALA A 17 2.43 -9.45 9.74
N GLY A 18 1.58 -10.24 10.43
CA GLY A 18 1.07 -9.93 11.75
C GLY A 18 2.17 -9.73 12.78
N VAL A 19 3.15 -10.64 12.82
CA VAL A 19 4.33 -10.52 13.69
C VAL A 19 5.15 -9.27 13.35
N ALA A 20 5.38 -9.02 12.06
CA ALA A 20 6.16 -7.87 11.61
C ALA A 20 5.51 -6.55 12.04
N PHE A 21 4.25 -6.30 11.72
CA PHE A 21 3.60 -5.03 12.05
C PHE A 21 3.36 -4.86 13.56
N SER A 22 3.20 -5.93 14.33
CA SER A 22 3.09 -5.86 15.79
C SER A 22 4.37 -5.32 16.44
N ASN A 23 5.51 -5.40 15.74
CA ASN A 23 6.79 -4.87 16.21
C ASN A 23 7.16 -3.51 15.60
N SER A 24 6.75 -3.25 14.35
CA SER A 24 7.11 -2.02 13.62
C SER A 24 6.00 -0.98 13.59
N MET A 25 4.79 -1.35 13.98
CA MET A 25 3.58 -0.60 13.70
C MET A 25 3.31 -0.45 12.19
N VAL A 26 2.29 0.31 11.85
CA VAL A 26 1.87 0.60 10.47
C VAL A 26 1.81 2.12 10.28
N GLY A 27 1.77 2.61 9.04
CA GLY A 27 1.87 4.04 8.75
C GLY A 27 0.78 4.55 7.80
N VAL A 28 1.16 5.46 6.89
CA VAL A 28 0.25 6.22 6.02
C VAL A 28 -0.71 5.34 5.20
N VAL A 29 -0.27 4.16 4.75
CA VAL A 29 -1.14 3.21 4.02
C VAL A 29 -2.34 2.81 4.88
N HIS A 30 -2.10 2.53 6.16
CA HIS A 30 -3.16 2.16 7.09
C HIS A 30 -3.98 3.36 7.53
N GLY A 31 -3.36 4.52 7.79
CA GLY A 31 -4.08 5.74 8.15
C GLY A 31 -5.12 6.12 7.08
N LEU A 32 -4.69 6.20 5.81
CA LEU A 32 -5.60 6.46 4.70
C LEU A 32 -6.58 5.31 4.46
N GLY A 33 -6.12 4.07 4.57
CA GLY A 33 -6.97 2.90 4.34
C GLY A 33 -8.03 2.69 5.40
N HIS A 34 -7.73 2.93 6.69
CA HIS A 34 -8.73 2.89 7.78
C HIS A 34 -9.80 3.96 7.57
N ALA A 35 -9.39 5.20 7.28
CA ALA A 35 -10.30 6.30 7.00
C ALA A 35 -11.20 5.99 5.80
N THR A 36 -10.63 5.45 4.72
CA THR A 36 -11.39 5.07 3.53
C THR A 36 -12.39 3.95 3.83
N GLY A 37 -11.97 2.94 4.61
CA GLY A 37 -12.87 1.88 5.05
C GLY A 37 -14.01 2.39 5.93
N ALA A 38 -13.73 3.34 6.82
CA ALA A 38 -14.74 3.94 7.71
C ALA A 38 -15.74 4.82 6.96
N VAL A 39 -15.28 5.63 6.00
CA VAL A 39 -16.12 6.61 5.27
C VAL A 39 -16.82 5.97 4.08
N ALA A 40 -16.09 5.20 3.26
CA ALA A 40 -16.61 4.64 2.01
C ALA A 40 -16.98 3.15 2.11
N HIS A 41 -16.83 2.53 3.28
CA HIS A 41 -17.23 1.14 3.56
C HIS A 41 -16.59 0.09 2.65
N ILE A 42 -15.37 0.34 2.16
CA ILE A 42 -14.64 -0.65 1.38
C ILE A 42 -13.86 -1.61 2.30
N PRO A 43 -13.64 -2.87 1.87
CA PRO A 43 -12.91 -3.84 2.67
C PRO A 43 -11.48 -3.40 2.99
N HIS A 44 -11.02 -3.62 4.23
CA HIS A 44 -9.70 -3.22 4.72
C HIS A 44 -8.57 -3.65 3.77
N GLY A 45 -8.49 -4.92 3.39
CA GLY A 45 -7.43 -5.42 2.52
C GLY A 45 -7.41 -4.76 1.13
N LEU A 46 -8.58 -4.40 0.61
CA LEU A 46 -8.70 -3.66 -0.64
C LEU A 46 -8.12 -2.25 -0.49
N ALA A 47 -8.50 -1.52 0.56
CA ALA A 47 -7.96 -0.19 0.84
C ALA A 47 -6.42 -0.22 0.98
N MET A 48 -5.87 -1.20 1.73
CA MET A 48 -4.42 -1.37 1.86
C MET A 48 -3.75 -1.62 0.51
N SER A 49 -4.35 -2.47 -0.34
CA SER A 49 -3.83 -2.76 -1.68
C SER A 49 -3.81 -1.51 -2.57
N ILE A 50 -4.85 -0.69 -2.53
CA ILE A 50 -4.93 0.56 -3.30
C ILE A 50 -3.83 1.52 -2.85
N PHE A 51 -3.69 1.76 -1.54
CA PHE A 51 -2.75 2.76 -1.02
C PHE A 51 -1.28 2.32 -0.95
N LEU A 52 -0.98 1.02 -1.07
CA LEU A 52 0.40 0.51 -0.90
C LEU A 52 1.43 1.22 -1.80
N PRO A 53 1.27 1.30 -3.13
CA PRO A 53 2.26 1.97 -3.98
C PRO A 53 2.37 3.47 -3.67
N HIS A 54 1.26 4.13 -3.36
CA HIS A 54 1.23 5.56 -3.03
C HIS A 54 1.95 5.85 -1.70
N GLY A 55 1.73 5.03 -0.68
CA GLY A 55 2.42 5.16 0.61
C GLY A 55 3.91 4.87 0.53
N LEU A 56 4.32 3.87 -0.28
CA LEU A 56 5.74 3.62 -0.56
C LEU A 56 6.37 4.84 -1.25
N LYS A 57 5.73 5.40 -2.27
CA LYS A 57 6.18 6.60 -2.99
C LYS A 57 6.28 7.81 -2.05
N TYR A 58 5.29 8.01 -1.17
CA TYR A 58 5.29 9.09 -0.18
C TYR A 58 6.50 9.01 0.77
N ASN A 59 6.82 7.82 1.25
CA ASN A 59 7.91 7.58 2.17
C ASN A 59 9.31 7.50 1.52
N LEU A 60 9.42 7.58 0.19
CA LEU A 60 10.70 7.48 -0.52
C LEU A 60 11.75 8.46 0.00
N LYS A 61 11.36 9.69 0.31
CA LYS A 61 12.26 10.74 0.80
C LYS A 61 13.01 10.34 2.08
N LYS A 62 12.35 9.59 2.97
CA LYS A 62 12.91 9.21 4.27
C LYS A 62 13.42 7.76 4.33
N ARG A 63 12.94 6.90 3.46
CA ARG A 63 13.17 5.44 3.56
C ARG A 63 13.56 4.78 2.24
N LYS A 64 14.16 5.54 1.32
CA LYS A 64 14.54 5.04 -0.01
C LYS A 64 15.34 3.73 0.05
N ASP A 65 16.35 3.65 0.91
CA ASP A 65 17.20 2.46 1.03
C ASP A 65 16.42 1.23 1.55
N LEU A 66 15.55 1.41 2.52
CA LEU A 66 14.71 0.31 3.06
C LEU A 66 13.67 -0.15 2.04
N ILE A 67 13.02 0.80 1.34
CA ILE A 67 12.08 0.48 0.27
C ILE A 67 12.80 -0.27 -0.85
N GLY A 68 14.04 0.12 -1.20
CA GLY A 68 14.85 -0.56 -2.19
C GLY A 68 15.21 -2.00 -1.82
N GLN A 69 15.35 -2.32 -0.52
CA GLN A 69 15.61 -3.69 -0.07
C GLN A 69 14.41 -4.63 -0.30
N LEU A 70 13.19 -4.09 -0.33
CA LEU A 70 11.98 -4.89 -0.61
C LEU A 70 11.97 -5.46 -2.03
N LEU A 71 12.79 -4.93 -2.94
CA LEU A 71 12.91 -5.46 -4.29
C LEU A 71 13.41 -6.92 -4.29
N LEU A 72 14.27 -7.27 -3.33
CA LEU A 72 14.80 -8.63 -3.22
C LEU A 72 13.69 -9.69 -3.04
N PRO A 73 12.81 -9.61 -2.02
CA PRO A 73 11.73 -10.59 -1.87
C PRO A 73 10.63 -10.47 -2.92
N LEU A 74 10.46 -9.31 -3.58
CA LEU A 74 9.41 -9.09 -4.57
C LEU A 74 9.80 -9.55 -5.97
N ALA A 75 11.08 -9.40 -6.37
CA ALA A 75 11.53 -9.65 -7.73
C ALA A 75 12.60 -10.76 -7.84
N GLY A 76 13.10 -11.26 -6.71
CA GLY A 76 14.15 -12.28 -6.66
C GLY A 76 15.56 -11.72 -6.72
N GLU A 77 16.52 -12.60 -6.38
CA GLU A 77 17.92 -12.22 -6.19
C GLU A 77 18.58 -11.71 -7.49
N ASP A 78 18.36 -12.40 -8.60
CA ASP A 78 18.97 -12.02 -9.89
C ASP A 78 18.53 -10.63 -10.33
N PHE A 79 17.23 -10.33 -10.22
CA PHE A 79 16.72 -9.01 -10.57
C PHE A 79 17.25 -7.93 -9.62
N TYR A 80 17.31 -8.23 -8.33
CA TYR A 80 17.82 -7.31 -7.31
C TYR A 80 19.31 -6.97 -7.52
N LEU A 81 20.15 -7.98 -7.79
CA LEU A 81 21.59 -7.79 -7.99
C LEU A 81 21.90 -7.00 -9.28
N ASN A 82 21.12 -7.23 -10.34
CA ASN A 82 21.28 -6.53 -11.62
C ASN A 82 20.62 -5.13 -11.65
N THR A 83 19.89 -4.73 -10.60
CA THR A 83 19.27 -3.40 -10.51
C THR A 83 20.20 -2.46 -9.74
N PRO A 84 20.60 -1.29 -10.32
CA PRO A 84 21.38 -0.27 -9.62
C PRO A 84 20.73 0.14 -8.30
N LYS A 85 21.55 0.35 -7.25
CA LYS A 85 21.04 0.64 -5.90
C LYS A 85 20.08 1.83 -5.86
N GLU A 86 20.39 2.87 -6.60
CA GLU A 86 19.58 4.09 -6.71
C GLU A 86 18.21 3.90 -7.35
N GLU A 87 18.01 2.84 -8.15
CA GLU A 87 16.78 2.53 -8.85
C GLU A 87 15.89 1.54 -8.07
N ARG A 88 16.46 0.77 -7.14
CA ARG A 88 15.77 -0.33 -6.44
C ARG A 88 14.45 0.09 -5.80
N ALA A 89 14.43 1.24 -5.15
CA ALA A 89 13.20 1.72 -4.50
C ALA A 89 12.09 2.02 -5.50
N GLN A 90 12.44 2.62 -6.63
CA GLN A 90 11.47 2.86 -7.71
C GLN A 90 11.00 1.53 -8.32
N LYS A 91 11.90 0.59 -8.55
CA LYS A 91 11.57 -0.76 -9.05
C LYS A 91 10.70 -1.55 -8.07
N THR A 92 10.87 -1.35 -6.77
CA THR A 92 9.98 -1.92 -5.74
C THR A 92 8.53 -1.44 -5.92
N ILE A 93 8.34 -0.13 -6.12
CA ILE A 93 7.02 0.47 -6.32
C ILE A 93 6.39 -0.05 -7.63
N GLU A 94 7.18 -0.10 -8.72
CA GLU A 94 6.75 -0.66 -10.00
C GLU A 94 6.29 -2.12 -9.85
N LYS A 95 7.03 -2.94 -9.09
CA LYS A 95 6.63 -4.33 -8.80
C LYS A 95 5.34 -4.44 -8.00
N ALA A 96 5.14 -3.56 -7.01
CA ALA A 96 3.88 -3.53 -6.27
C ALA A 96 2.69 -3.19 -7.20
N ILE A 97 2.87 -2.24 -8.12
CA ILE A 97 1.86 -1.87 -9.13
C ILE A 97 1.61 -3.05 -10.10
N GLU A 98 2.67 -3.71 -10.59
CA GLU A 98 2.54 -4.89 -11.47
C GLU A 98 1.73 -6.00 -10.79
N MET A 99 2.01 -6.31 -9.52
CA MET A 99 1.27 -7.33 -8.76
C MET A 99 -0.20 -6.93 -8.60
N LYS A 100 -0.48 -5.67 -8.31
CA LYS A 100 -1.85 -5.15 -8.19
C LYS A 100 -2.62 -5.29 -9.52
N LYS A 101 -1.99 -4.94 -10.65
CA LYS A 101 -2.56 -5.11 -11.99
C LYS A 101 -2.84 -6.57 -12.31
N ALA A 102 -1.89 -7.46 -12.01
CA ALA A 102 -2.07 -8.89 -12.21
C ALA A 102 -3.25 -9.45 -11.39
N MET A 103 -3.50 -8.93 -10.19
CA MET A 103 -4.67 -9.32 -9.39
C MET A 103 -5.97 -8.75 -9.97
N ASN A 104 -5.95 -7.51 -10.48
CA ASN A 104 -7.11 -6.96 -11.20
C ASN A 104 -7.45 -7.83 -12.40
N ASP A 105 -6.48 -8.18 -13.24
CA ASP A 105 -6.66 -9.02 -14.42
C ASP A 105 -7.16 -10.43 -14.06
N ALA A 106 -6.66 -11.00 -12.96
CA ALA A 106 -6.98 -12.38 -12.57
C ALA A 106 -8.34 -12.54 -11.88
N CYS A 107 -8.78 -11.56 -11.12
CA CYS A 107 -9.99 -11.67 -10.29
C CYS A 107 -10.83 -10.39 -10.16
N GLY A 108 -10.53 -9.35 -10.93
CA GLY A 108 -11.26 -8.08 -10.90
C GLY A 108 -11.07 -7.28 -9.62
N LEU A 109 -9.94 -7.48 -8.89
CA LEU A 109 -9.65 -6.70 -7.69
C LEU A 109 -9.45 -5.22 -8.08
N PRO A 110 -10.26 -4.27 -7.55
CA PRO A 110 -10.09 -2.86 -7.85
C PRO A 110 -8.68 -2.35 -7.55
N GLY A 111 -8.08 -1.61 -8.47
CA GLY A 111 -6.75 -1.05 -8.33
C GLY A 111 -6.73 0.42 -7.95
N THR A 112 -7.86 1.12 -8.05
CA THR A 112 -8.01 2.53 -7.71
C THR A 112 -9.23 2.76 -6.83
N LEU A 113 -9.32 3.91 -6.18
CA LEU A 113 -10.51 4.26 -5.39
C LEU A 113 -11.76 4.41 -6.28
N LYS A 114 -11.58 4.89 -7.51
CA LYS A 114 -12.65 5.00 -8.51
C LYS A 114 -13.18 3.63 -8.93
N GLU A 115 -12.31 2.67 -9.22
CA GLU A 115 -12.71 1.28 -9.50
C GLU A 115 -13.39 0.62 -8.29
N ALA A 116 -12.96 0.98 -7.07
CA ALA A 116 -13.59 0.55 -5.82
C ALA A 116 -14.93 1.26 -5.53
N LYS A 117 -15.36 2.17 -6.41
CA LYS A 117 -16.61 2.95 -6.32
C LYS A 117 -16.67 3.86 -5.08
N VAL A 118 -15.54 4.41 -4.68
CA VAL A 118 -15.50 5.50 -3.71
C VAL A 118 -15.96 6.78 -4.41
N ASP A 119 -16.91 7.50 -3.81
CA ASP A 119 -17.36 8.77 -4.35
C ASP A 119 -16.28 9.83 -4.15
N TYR A 120 -15.99 10.60 -5.20
CA TYR A 120 -14.95 11.63 -5.14
C TYR A 120 -15.20 12.66 -4.04
N ASP A 121 -16.44 13.02 -3.81
CA ASP A 121 -16.85 13.98 -2.77
C ASP A 121 -16.55 13.51 -1.33
N GLN A 122 -16.23 12.21 -1.15
CA GLN A 122 -15.84 11.66 0.15
C GLN A 122 -14.34 11.88 0.46
N LEU A 123 -13.50 12.22 -0.53
CA LEU A 123 -12.05 12.29 -0.34
C LEU A 123 -11.63 13.27 0.73
N GLU A 124 -12.28 14.44 0.81
CA GLU A 124 -11.99 15.42 1.85
C GLU A 124 -12.31 14.87 3.26
N ASN A 125 -13.44 14.18 3.41
CA ASN A 125 -13.81 13.55 4.67
C ASN A 125 -12.84 12.41 5.04
N ILE A 126 -12.40 11.63 4.05
CA ILE A 126 -11.37 10.59 4.24
C ILE A 126 -10.07 11.20 4.71
N ALA A 127 -9.61 12.30 4.08
CA ALA A 127 -8.39 13.00 4.49
C ALA A 127 -8.45 13.48 5.93
N ASN A 128 -9.54 14.16 6.31
CA ASN A 128 -9.76 14.65 7.67
C ASN A 128 -9.81 13.50 8.69
N THR A 129 -10.46 12.41 8.37
CA THR A 129 -10.56 11.22 9.23
C THR A 129 -9.19 10.56 9.38
N ALA A 130 -8.41 10.44 8.30
CA ALA A 130 -7.07 9.85 8.33
C ALA A 130 -6.11 10.58 9.25
N LEU A 131 -6.16 11.92 9.30
CA LEU A 131 -5.28 12.73 10.15
C LEU A 131 -5.49 12.47 11.66
N GLY A 132 -6.64 11.92 12.05
CA GLY A 132 -6.90 11.48 13.42
C GLY A 132 -6.42 10.06 13.73
N ASP A 133 -5.88 9.32 12.76
CA ASP A 133 -5.45 7.93 12.96
C ASP A 133 -4.07 7.86 13.64
N GLY A 134 -4.00 7.16 14.77
CA GLY A 134 -2.76 6.96 15.53
C GLY A 134 -1.63 6.27 14.77
N THR A 135 -1.93 5.56 13.68
CA THR A 135 -0.92 4.92 12.84
C THR A 135 0.01 5.91 12.16
N LEU A 136 -0.43 7.16 11.98
CA LEU A 136 0.38 8.22 11.37
C LEU A 136 1.52 8.68 12.28
N LEU A 137 1.43 8.49 13.60
CA LEU A 137 2.45 8.89 14.57
C LEU A 137 3.80 8.22 14.33
N VAL A 138 3.80 7.04 13.73
CA VAL A 138 5.03 6.26 13.45
C VAL A 138 5.42 6.27 11.98
N ASN A 139 4.65 6.96 11.13
CA ASN A 139 5.01 7.07 9.71
C ASN A 139 6.30 7.89 9.55
N PRO A 140 7.26 7.46 8.72
CA PRO A 140 8.54 8.15 8.56
C PRO A 140 8.44 9.61 8.10
N GLU A 141 7.47 9.93 7.24
CA GLU A 141 7.17 11.28 6.79
C GLU A 141 5.85 11.74 7.41
N ALA A 142 5.83 12.92 8.03
CA ALA A 142 4.60 13.48 8.60
C ALA A 142 3.57 13.73 7.49
N LEU A 143 2.31 13.43 7.75
CA LEU A 143 1.22 13.61 6.80
C LEU A 143 0.42 14.85 7.18
N GLU A 144 0.42 15.84 6.29
CA GLU A 144 -0.42 17.02 6.37
C GLU A 144 -1.68 16.83 5.51
N PHE A 145 -2.73 17.63 5.76
CA PHE A 145 -3.99 17.56 5.00
C PHE A 145 -3.77 17.65 3.48
N SER A 146 -2.91 18.58 3.05
CA SER A 146 -2.60 18.75 1.63
C SER A 146 -1.91 17.53 1.00
N ASP A 147 -1.13 16.79 1.78
CA ASP A 147 -0.47 15.57 1.32
C ASP A 147 -1.44 14.41 1.29
N ALA A 148 -2.33 14.31 2.30
CA ALA A 148 -3.41 13.33 2.30
C ALA A 148 -4.31 13.49 1.06
N MET A 149 -4.72 14.71 0.73
CA MET A 149 -5.51 15.00 -0.47
C MET A 149 -4.79 14.59 -1.76
N LYS A 150 -3.49 14.93 -1.90
CA LYS A 150 -2.71 14.52 -3.08
C LYS A 150 -2.60 13.00 -3.23
N LEU A 151 -2.41 12.29 -2.10
CA LEU A 151 -2.35 10.82 -2.11
C LEU A 151 -3.72 10.21 -2.47
N LEU A 152 -4.80 10.78 -1.99
CA LEU A 152 -6.16 10.36 -2.30
C LEU A 152 -6.50 10.61 -3.78
N ASP A 153 -6.19 11.80 -4.30
CA ASP A 153 -6.38 12.16 -5.70
C ASP A 153 -5.57 11.23 -6.62
N ASP A 154 -4.28 10.96 -6.28
CA ASP A 154 -3.44 10.04 -7.04
C ASP A 154 -4.02 8.61 -6.99
N ALA A 155 -4.43 8.12 -5.82
CA ALA A 155 -5.02 6.79 -5.65
C ALA A 155 -6.43 6.66 -6.25
N TYR A 156 -7.11 7.77 -6.52
CA TYR A 156 -8.43 7.77 -7.13
C TYR A 156 -8.36 7.41 -8.62
N GLU A 157 -7.37 7.91 -9.35
CA GLU A 157 -7.23 7.73 -10.80
C GLU A 157 -6.11 6.75 -11.19
N ASN A 158 -5.09 6.54 -10.34
CA ASN A 158 -3.86 5.83 -10.68
C ASN A 158 -3.62 4.57 -9.83
N TYR A 159 -2.90 3.62 -10.46
CA TYR A 159 -2.43 2.42 -9.79
C TYR A 159 -1.22 2.68 -8.91
#